data_e2e926740e85f28cb54741fafedd299b
#
_entry.id   e2e926740e85f28cb54741fafedd299b
#
_cell.length_a   1.000
_cell.length_b   1.000
_cell.length_c   1.000
_cell.angle_alpha   90.00
_cell.angle_beta   90.00
_cell.angle_gamma   90.00
#
_symmetry.space_group_name_H-M   'P 1'
#
loop_
_entity.id
_entity.type
_entity.pdbx_description
1 polymer ?
#
loop_
_entity_poly.entity_id
_entity_poly.type
_entity_poly.pdbx_seq_one_letter_code
_entity_poly.pdbx_strand_id
1 'polypeptide(L)'
;MGGKLAGCALIVLALMALAGAPAAGAAPVLREKATIEANVVARMNAIRRSHGLHTLRIVKRLTAAADRHAGSTASAGYFSHDLFTPDRSRRWTPFGAWIRWYWPGPGYSSWGAGENLAWGAPGLSASAAVSRWMASPGHRANILNPQWRNVGVAAVHVTNPKGYFAQWDDATIVAAEFGFRR
;
A
#
# COMPACT_ATOMS: atom_id res chain seq x y z
N MET A 1 -47.87 10.65 -71.84
CA MET A 1 -48.46 10.15 -70.58
C MET A 1 -47.34 9.64 -69.73
N GLY A 2 -46.93 10.44 -68.78
CA GLY A 2 -45.73 10.25 -68.01
C GLY A 2 -46.01 9.51 -66.71
N GLY A 3 -45.31 8.44 -66.48
CA GLY A 3 -45.28 7.73 -65.19
C GLY A 3 -44.08 8.21 -64.37
N LYS A 4 -44.36 8.79 -63.21
CA LYS A 4 -43.32 9.20 -62.23
C LYS A 4 -42.97 7.98 -61.35
N LEU A 5 -41.70 7.59 -61.41
CA LEU A 5 -41.14 6.62 -60.46
C LEU A 5 -40.70 7.37 -59.19
N ALA A 6 -41.30 7.02 -58.06
CA ALA A 6 -40.95 7.49 -56.74
C ALA A 6 -39.73 6.69 -56.21
N GLY A 7 -38.61 7.36 -56.01
CA GLY A 7 -37.45 6.76 -55.40
C GLY A 7 -37.60 6.72 -53.87
N CYS A 8 -37.52 5.53 -53.28
CA CYS A 8 -37.46 5.32 -51.84
C CYS A 8 -36.00 5.50 -51.37
N ALA A 9 -35.75 6.58 -50.69
CA ALA A 9 -34.44 6.76 -50.04
C ALA A 9 -34.39 5.97 -48.72
N LEU A 10 -33.58 4.93 -48.66
CA LEU A 10 -33.24 4.21 -47.44
C LEU A 10 -32.24 5.04 -46.62
N ILE A 11 -32.70 5.61 -45.51
CA ILE A 11 -31.85 6.24 -44.53
C ILE A 11 -31.28 5.11 -43.67
N VAL A 12 -30.01 4.77 -43.86
CA VAL A 12 -29.25 3.90 -42.97
C VAL A 12 -28.78 4.74 -41.77
N LEU A 13 -29.47 4.60 -40.63
CA LEU A 13 -28.99 5.16 -39.35
C LEU A 13 -27.81 4.32 -38.88
N ALA A 14 -26.57 4.82 -39.03
CA ALA A 14 -25.41 4.25 -38.40
C ALA A 14 -25.44 4.59 -36.89
N LEU A 15 -25.81 3.61 -36.05
CA LEU A 15 -25.61 3.70 -34.60
C LEU A 15 -24.08 3.62 -34.31
N MET A 16 -23.43 4.77 -34.12
CA MET A 16 -22.10 4.79 -33.53
C MET A 16 -22.25 4.44 -32.05
N ALA A 17 -21.89 3.20 -31.68
CA ALA A 17 -21.66 2.84 -30.31
C ALA A 17 -20.43 3.62 -29.80
N LEU A 18 -20.65 4.65 -28.95
CA LEU A 18 -19.57 5.22 -28.14
C LEU A 18 -19.09 4.12 -27.19
N ALA A 19 -18.08 3.38 -27.60
CA ALA A 19 -17.27 2.60 -26.69
C ALA A 19 -16.55 3.60 -25.78
N GLY A 20 -17.05 3.77 -24.55
CA GLY A 20 -16.39 4.55 -23.53
C GLY A 20 -14.99 3.97 -23.32
N ALA A 21 -13.95 4.78 -23.60
CA ALA A 21 -12.59 4.40 -23.26
C ALA A 21 -12.50 4.11 -21.76
N PRO A 22 -11.87 3.02 -21.32
CA PRO A 22 -11.68 2.76 -19.90
C PRO A 22 -10.90 3.92 -19.30
N ALA A 23 -11.32 4.38 -18.13
CA ALA A 23 -10.65 5.45 -17.39
C ALA A 23 -9.15 5.09 -17.20
N ALA A 24 -8.30 5.72 -17.98
CA ALA A 24 -6.88 5.38 -18.13
C ALA A 24 -6.01 5.68 -16.87
N GLY A 25 -6.61 6.23 -15.80
CA GLY A 25 -5.88 6.68 -14.62
C GLY A 25 -5.63 5.64 -13.52
N ALA A 26 -6.50 4.62 -13.36
CA ALA A 26 -6.40 3.71 -12.22
C ALA A 26 -5.32 2.62 -12.38
N ALA A 27 -5.09 2.13 -13.58
CA ALA A 27 -4.16 1.02 -13.83
C ALA A 27 -2.66 1.39 -13.62
N PRO A 28 -2.16 2.58 -13.99
CA PRO A 28 -0.79 2.98 -13.72
C PRO A 28 -0.48 3.11 -12.23
N VAL A 29 -1.38 3.73 -11.44
CA VAL A 29 -1.23 3.93 -10.00
C VAL A 29 -1.16 2.59 -9.24
N LEU A 30 -2.00 1.63 -9.62
CA LEU A 30 -1.98 0.28 -9.01
C LEU A 30 -0.69 -0.48 -9.34
N ARG A 31 -0.13 -0.32 -10.55
CA ARG A 31 1.15 -0.94 -10.92
C ARG A 31 2.31 -0.33 -10.17
N GLU A 32 2.35 0.98 -10.00
CA GLU A 32 3.40 1.67 -9.25
C GLU A 32 3.40 1.23 -7.80
N LYS A 33 2.24 1.17 -7.14
CA LYS A 33 2.05 0.65 -5.78
C LYS A 33 2.62 -0.76 -5.65
N ALA A 34 2.18 -1.71 -6.46
CA ALA A 34 2.64 -3.09 -6.42
C ALA A 34 4.15 -3.21 -6.67
N THR A 35 4.72 -2.36 -7.53
CA THR A 35 6.15 -2.30 -7.80
C THR A 35 6.93 -1.80 -6.60
N ILE A 36 6.45 -0.76 -5.90
CA ILE A 36 7.10 -0.25 -4.67
C ILE A 36 7.11 -1.35 -3.60
N GLU A 37 5.97 -1.98 -3.34
CA GLU A 37 5.82 -3.03 -2.33
C GLU A 37 6.76 -4.21 -2.59
N ALA A 38 6.77 -4.74 -3.81
CA ALA A 38 7.65 -5.85 -4.21
C ALA A 38 9.13 -5.47 -4.07
N ASN A 39 9.52 -4.28 -4.50
CA ASN A 39 10.89 -3.80 -4.42
C ASN A 39 11.33 -3.54 -2.98
N VAL A 40 10.46 -3.08 -2.08
CA VAL A 40 10.77 -2.95 -0.65
C VAL A 40 11.11 -4.31 -0.07
N VAL A 41 10.28 -5.33 -0.30
CA VAL A 41 10.55 -6.70 0.18
C VAL A 41 11.84 -7.26 -0.40
N ALA A 42 12.07 -7.09 -1.71
CA ALA A 42 13.28 -7.56 -2.38
C ALA A 42 14.54 -6.93 -1.78
N ARG A 43 14.53 -5.61 -1.52
CA ARG A 43 15.66 -4.89 -0.91
C ARG A 43 15.91 -5.29 0.53
N MET A 44 14.86 -5.39 1.36
CA MET A 44 15.00 -5.91 2.73
C MET A 44 15.58 -7.32 2.73
N ASN A 45 15.13 -8.18 1.83
CA ASN A 45 15.63 -9.54 1.72
C ASN A 45 17.07 -9.62 1.20
N ALA A 46 17.50 -8.71 0.33
CA ALA A 46 18.90 -8.59 -0.08
C ALA A 46 19.80 -8.22 1.12
N ILE A 47 19.38 -7.22 1.90
CA ILE A 47 20.08 -6.80 3.14
C ILE A 47 20.14 -7.97 4.13
N ARG A 48 19.04 -8.67 4.37
CA ARG A 48 18.99 -9.80 5.30
C ARG A 48 19.93 -10.92 4.86
N ARG A 49 19.95 -11.26 3.58
CA ARG A 49 20.92 -12.27 3.05
C ARG A 49 22.37 -11.86 3.26
N SER A 50 22.72 -10.58 3.04
CA SER A 50 24.10 -10.10 3.28
C SER A 50 24.51 -10.14 4.77
N HIS A 51 23.54 -10.25 5.67
CA HIS A 51 23.76 -10.43 7.12
C HIS A 51 23.53 -11.90 7.58
N GLY A 52 23.46 -12.86 6.68
CA GLY A 52 23.26 -14.29 7.03
C GLY A 52 21.87 -14.62 7.60
N LEU A 53 20.89 -13.73 7.43
CA LEU A 53 19.55 -13.89 7.99
C LEU A 53 18.60 -14.56 6.99
N HIS A 54 17.62 -15.30 7.52
CA HIS A 54 16.53 -15.81 6.70
C HIS A 54 15.76 -14.70 5.99
N THR A 55 15.37 -14.92 4.75
CA THR A 55 14.51 -14.02 4.00
C THR A 55 13.08 -14.01 4.57
N LEU A 56 12.44 -12.86 4.47
CA LEU A 56 11.05 -12.66 4.86
C LEU A 56 10.10 -13.20 3.77
N ARG A 57 9.05 -13.90 4.18
CA ARG A 57 7.97 -14.37 3.32
C ARG A 57 6.79 -13.41 3.40
N ILE A 58 6.22 -13.05 2.26
CA ILE A 58 5.01 -12.22 2.21
C ILE A 58 3.82 -13.02 2.72
N VAL A 59 3.04 -12.45 3.64
CA VAL A 59 1.86 -13.09 4.22
C VAL A 59 0.66 -12.16 4.13
N LYS A 60 -0.44 -12.62 3.54
CA LYS A 60 -1.68 -11.85 3.31
C LYS A 60 -2.17 -11.10 4.55
N ARG A 61 -2.11 -11.71 5.74
CA ARG A 61 -2.55 -11.07 6.99
C ARG A 61 -1.71 -9.85 7.35
N LEU A 62 -0.39 -9.92 7.21
CA LEU A 62 0.49 -8.78 7.45
C LEU A 62 0.37 -7.73 6.33
N THR A 63 0.15 -8.16 5.07
CA THR A 63 -0.15 -7.21 3.98
C THR A 63 -1.44 -6.45 4.27
N ALA A 64 -2.51 -7.12 4.74
CA ALA A 64 -3.75 -6.46 5.11
C ALA A 64 -3.57 -5.50 6.31
N ALA A 65 -2.69 -5.82 7.25
CA ALA A 65 -2.32 -4.91 8.34
C ALA A 65 -1.61 -3.65 7.80
N ALA A 66 -0.61 -3.83 6.94
CA ALA A 66 0.12 -2.73 6.31
C ALA A 66 -0.80 -1.85 5.45
N ASP A 67 -1.70 -2.45 4.63
CA ASP A 67 -2.70 -1.74 3.84
C ASP A 67 -3.63 -0.90 4.74
N ARG A 68 -4.09 -1.48 5.85
CA ARG A 68 -4.94 -0.77 6.81
C ARG A 68 -4.21 0.42 7.42
N HIS A 69 -2.96 0.23 7.84
CA HIS A 69 -2.21 1.29 8.49
C HIS A 69 -1.81 2.40 7.52
N ALA A 70 -1.19 2.07 6.39
CA ALA A 70 -0.82 3.07 5.38
C ALA A 70 -2.05 3.83 4.85
N GLY A 71 -3.18 3.14 4.63
CA GLY A 71 -4.43 3.76 4.21
C GLY A 71 -5.03 4.69 5.26
N SER A 72 -5.01 4.30 6.54
CA SER A 72 -5.47 5.15 7.65
C SER A 72 -4.58 6.40 7.79
N THR A 73 -3.27 6.21 7.76
CA THR A 73 -2.26 7.29 7.80
C THR A 73 -2.50 8.32 6.68
N ALA A 74 -2.67 7.85 5.44
CA ALA A 74 -2.93 8.71 4.30
C ALA A 74 -4.28 9.45 4.40
N SER A 75 -5.36 8.75 4.75
CA SER A 75 -6.72 9.31 4.74
C SER A 75 -6.99 10.25 5.90
N ALA A 76 -6.42 9.99 7.08
CA ALA A 76 -6.62 10.81 8.27
C ALA A 76 -5.51 11.86 8.46
N GLY A 77 -4.43 11.81 7.68
CA GLY A 77 -3.36 12.80 7.68
C GLY A 77 -2.54 12.82 8.97
N TYR A 78 -2.12 11.66 9.46
CA TYR A 78 -1.23 11.54 10.61
C TYR A 78 -0.01 10.68 10.27
N PHE A 79 1.02 10.72 11.13
CA PHE A 79 2.19 9.84 11.03
C PHE A 79 2.55 9.32 12.42
N SER A 80 2.16 8.08 12.71
CA SER A 80 2.35 7.40 14.01
C SER A 80 2.30 5.89 13.82
N HIS A 81 2.94 5.14 14.72
CA HIS A 81 2.78 3.69 14.83
C HIS A 81 1.41 3.27 15.38
N ASP A 82 0.72 4.16 16.08
CA ASP A 82 -0.62 3.92 16.56
C ASP A 82 -1.64 4.10 15.43
N LEU A 83 -2.62 3.20 15.37
CA LEU A 83 -3.67 3.25 14.36
C LEU A 83 -4.78 4.22 14.78
N PHE A 84 -5.05 5.23 13.96
CA PHE A 84 -6.22 6.08 14.11
C PHE A 84 -7.43 5.48 13.39
N THR A 85 -8.54 5.33 14.10
CA THR A 85 -9.81 4.90 13.52
C THR A 85 -10.72 6.11 13.39
N PRO A 86 -11.01 6.60 12.17
CA PRO A 86 -11.76 7.84 11.94
C PRO A 86 -13.28 7.67 12.07
N ASP A 87 -13.76 6.54 12.58
CA ASP A 87 -15.16 6.33 12.88
C ASP A 87 -15.66 7.24 14.03
N ARG A 88 -16.90 7.05 14.47
CA ARG A 88 -17.49 7.84 15.55
C ARG A 88 -16.68 7.83 16.85
N SER A 89 -15.84 6.82 17.06
CA SER A 89 -14.99 6.71 18.25
C SER A 89 -13.75 7.62 18.21
N ARG A 90 -13.27 8.02 17.04
CA ARG A 90 -12.03 8.79 16.81
C ARG A 90 -10.88 8.33 17.71
N ARG A 91 -10.66 7.03 17.75
CA ARG A 91 -9.79 6.39 18.74
C ARG A 91 -8.41 6.11 18.16
N TRP A 92 -7.39 6.36 18.97
CA TRP A 92 -6.05 5.86 18.79
C TRP A 92 -5.92 4.48 19.42
N THR A 93 -5.39 3.53 18.68
CA THR A 93 -5.14 2.17 19.17
C THR A 93 -3.64 1.89 19.04
N PRO A 94 -2.93 1.61 20.15
CA PRO A 94 -1.50 1.32 20.13
C PRO A 94 -1.16 0.16 19.20
N PHE A 95 0.06 0.21 18.59
CA PHE A 95 0.54 -0.81 17.66
C PHE A 95 0.33 -2.24 18.19
N GLY A 96 0.77 -2.52 19.41
CA GLY A 96 0.63 -3.85 20.02
C GLY A 96 -0.80 -4.34 20.22
N ALA A 97 -1.79 -3.44 20.18
CA ALA A 97 -3.21 -3.79 20.27
C ALA A 97 -3.84 -3.99 18.90
N TRP A 98 -3.67 -3.06 17.95
CA TRP A 98 -4.33 -3.16 16.65
C TRP A 98 -3.72 -4.24 15.75
N ILE A 99 -2.40 -4.51 15.84
CA ILE A 99 -1.77 -5.57 15.04
C ILE A 99 -2.37 -6.95 15.33
N ARG A 100 -2.91 -7.16 16.53
CA ARG A 100 -3.59 -8.40 16.92
C ARG A 100 -4.83 -8.71 16.10
N TRP A 101 -5.44 -7.74 15.46
CA TRP A 101 -6.59 -7.96 14.57
C TRP A 101 -6.19 -8.75 13.31
N TYR A 102 -4.92 -8.71 12.97
CA TYR A 102 -4.36 -9.32 11.77
C TYR A 102 -3.39 -10.47 12.09
N TRP A 103 -2.59 -10.33 13.15
CA TRP A 103 -1.48 -11.22 13.47
C TRP A 103 -1.49 -11.64 14.93
N PRO A 104 -1.20 -12.93 15.27
CA PRO A 104 -0.73 -14.04 14.41
C PRO A 104 -1.88 -14.81 13.73
N GLY A 105 -3.13 -14.58 14.10
CA GLY A 105 -4.27 -15.42 13.82
C GLY A 105 -4.42 -16.53 14.89
N PRO A 106 -5.42 -17.41 14.76
CA PRO A 106 -5.68 -18.46 15.74
C PRO A 106 -4.62 -19.58 15.69
N GLY A 107 -4.48 -20.32 16.80
CA GLY A 107 -3.67 -21.54 16.90
C GLY A 107 -2.17 -21.32 17.13
N TYR A 108 -1.72 -20.13 17.48
CA TYR A 108 -0.32 -19.82 17.74
C TYR A 108 -0.10 -19.44 19.21
N SER A 109 0.81 -20.17 19.89
CA SER A 109 1.14 -19.93 21.30
C SER A 109 2.27 -18.92 21.49
N SER A 110 3.13 -18.76 20.50
CA SER A 110 4.24 -17.79 20.51
C SER A 110 4.26 -16.97 19.22
N TRP A 111 4.32 -15.65 19.36
CA TRP A 111 4.35 -14.75 18.22
C TRP A 111 4.95 -13.39 18.59
N GLY A 112 5.37 -12.65 17.58
CA GLY A 112 5.78 -11.25 17.71
C GLY A 112 5.49 -10.50 16.42
N ALA A 113 5.42 -9.19 16.54
CA ALA A 113 5.25 -8.26 15.42
C ALA A 113 6.14 -7.04 15.61
N GLY A 114 6.49 -6.40 14.51
CA GLY A 114 7.22 -5.14 14.47
C GLY A 114 6.83 -4.36 13.24
N GLU A 115 7.05 -3.05 13.23
CA GLU A 115 6.66 -2.18 12.15
C GLU A 115 7.77 -1.22 11.76
N ASN A 116 7.87 -0.95 10.46
CA ASN A 116 8.61 0.18 9.92
C ASN A 116 7.66 1.04 9.09
N LEU A 117 7.63 2.34 9.38
CA LEU A 117 6.92 3.35 8.60
C LEU A 117 7.89 4.29 7.92
N ALA A 118 7.55 4.73 6.72
CA ALA A 118 8.21 5.83 6.02
C ALA A 118 7.21 6.60 5.17
N TRP A 119 7.51 7.85 4.90
CA TRP A 119 6.78 8.66 3.94
C TRP A 119 7.74 9.58 3.18
N GLY A 120 7.30 10.10 2.05
CA GLY A 120 8.03 11.09 1.27
C GLY A 120 7.12 11.86 0.33
N ALA A 121 7.52 13.10 0.03
CA ALA A 121 6.89 14.00 -0.92
C ALA A 121 7.97 14.55 -1.86
N PRO A 122 7.69 14.70 -3.17
CA PRO A 122 6.45 14.39 -3.89
C PRO A 122 6.21 12.88 -4.08
N GLY A 123 7.00 12.00 -3.50
CA GLY A 123 6.86 10.56 -3.56
C GLY A 123 7.97 9.86 -2.78
N LEU A 124 7.86 8.55 -2.61
CA LEU A 124 8.83 7.73 -1.91
C LEU A 124 9.11 6.43 -2.68
N SER A 125 10.31 6.31 -3.23
CA SER A 125 10.73 5.06 -3.86
C SER A 125 11.05 3.98 -2.82
N ALA A 126 10.97 2.70 -3.23
CA ALA A 126 11.37 1.57 -2.39
C ALA A 126 12.82 1.68 -1.90
N SER A 127 13.72 2.20 -2.75
CA SER A 127 15.11 2.43 -2.38
C SER A 127 15.24 3.45 -1.25
N ALA A 128 14.56 4.59 -1.41
CA ALA A 128 14.60 5.66 -0.41
C ALA A 128 13.99 5.22 0.93
N ALA A 129 12.86 4.49 0.91
CA ALA A 129 12.23 3.95 2.11
C ALA A 129 13.19 3.03 2.88
N VAL A 130 13.74 2.02 2.19
CA VAL A 130 14.66 1.06 2.84
C VAL A 130 15.95 1.71 3.29
N SER A 131 16.51 2.67 2.54
CA SER A 131 17.71 3.40 2.94
C SER A 131 17.46 4.24 4.21
N ARG A 132 16.32 4.92 4.31
CA ARG A 132 15.93 5.67 5.53
C ARG A 132 15.75 4.73 6.72
N TRP A 133 15.14 3.57 6.54
CA TRP A 133 15.01 2.57 7.60
C TRP A 133 16.36 2.05 8.05
N MET A 134 17.30 1.79 7.14
CA MET A 134 18.65 1.34 7.50
C MET A 134 19.49 2.41 8.19
N ALA A 135 19.21 3.68 7.95
CA ALA A 135 19.85 4.81 8.64
C ALA A 135 19.30 5.06 10.05
N SER A 136 18.10 4.54 10.37
CA SER A 136 17.45 4.70 11.69
C SER A 136 17.72 3.45 12.55
N PRO A 137 18.31 3.57 13.76
CA PRO A 137 18.63 2.41 14.60
C PRO A 137 17.45 1.48 14.88
N GLY A 138 16.28 2.03 15.23
CA GLY A 138 15.07 1.23 15.52
C GLY A 138 14.53 0.51 14.31
N HIS A 139 14.40 1.20 13.17
CA HIS A 139 13.94 0.59 11.92
C HIS A 139 14.93 -0.43 11.37
N ARG A 140 16.24 -0.14 11.48
CA ARG A 140 17.30 -1.09 11.13
C ARG A 140 17.21 -2.36 11.97
N ALA A 141 17.00 -2.22 13.29
CA ALA A 141 16.83 -3.36 14.19
C ALA A 141 15.67 -4.26 13.76
N ASN A 142 14.55 -3.70 13.29
CA ASN A 142 13.45 -4.49 12.71
C ASN A 142 13.90 -5.23 11.45
N ILE A 143 14.53 -4.57 10.48
CA ILE A 143 14.99 -5.26 9.26
C ILE A 143 15.95 -6.39 9.57
N LEU A 144 16.83 -6.23 10.56
CA LEU A 144 17.85 -7.19 10.93
C LEU A 144 17.46 -8.15 12.06
N ASN A 145 16.23 -8.09 12.57
CA ASN A 145 15.78 -9.00 13.62
C ASN A 145 15.78 -10.46 13.12
N PRO A 146 16.55 -11.36 13.74
CA PRO A 146 16.68 -12.75 13.31
C PRO A 146 15.41 -13.59 13.55
N GLN A 147 14.49 -13.11 14.37
CA GLN A 147 13.23 -13.82 14.67
C GLN A 147 12.21 -13.72 13.54
N TRP A 148 12.22 -12.60 12.79
CA TRP A 148 11.22 -12.40 11.73
C TRP A 148 11.30 -13.44 10.62
N ARG A 149 10.15 -13.94 10.21
CA ARG A 149 9.97 -14.90 9.10
C ARG A 149 9.00 -14.38 8.06
N ASN A 150 8.11 -13.47 8.46
CA ASN A 150 6.99 -13.01 7.66
C ASN A 150 6.99 -11.49 7.57
N VAL A 151 6.44 -10.99 6.48
CA VAL A 151 6.27 -9.56 6.25
C VAL A 151 5.00 -9.29 5.42
N GLY A 152 4.38 -8.15 5.64
CA GLY A 152 3.45 -7.51 4.73
C GLY A 152 3.94 -6.10 4.45
N VAL A 153 3.80 -5.63 3.23
CA VAL A 153 4.17 -4.27 2.84
C VAL A 153 3.00 -3.64 2.11
N ALA A 154 2.75 -2.38 2.40
CA ALA A 154 1.81 -1.55 1.66
C ALA A 154 2.45 -0.20 1.32
N ALA A 155 2.12 0.32 0.15
CA ALA A 155 2.45 1.67 -0.28
C ALA A 155 1.16 2.41 -0.67
N VAL A 156 0.95 3.60 -0.16
CA VAL A 156 -0.21 4.43 -0.50
C VAL A 156 0.29 5.79 -0.96
N HIS A 157 -0.06 6.14 -2.19
CA HIS A 157 0.14 7.49 -2.71
C HIS A 157 -1.16 8.29 -2.51
N VAL A 158 -1.04 9.51 -2.03
CA VAL A 158 -2.16 10.42 -1.79
C VAL A 158 -1.86 11.78 -2.40
N THR A 159 -2.81 12.31 -3.17
CA THR A 159 -2.80 13.68 -3.71
C THR A 159 -3.64 14.59 -2.83
N ASN A 160 -3.23 15.85 -2.70
CA ASN A 160 -3.87 16.82 -1.80
C ASN A 160 -4.07 16.26 -0.39
N PRO A 161 -3.01 15.76 0.27
CA PRO A 161 -3.11 15.12 1.55
C PRO A 161 -3.55 16.10 2.64
N LYS A 162 -4.05 15.56 3.76
CA LYS A 162 -4.54 16.35 4.91
C LYS A 162 -3.58 16.26 6.10
N GLY A 163 -3.85 17.05 7.12
CA GLY A 163 -3.19 16.96 8.42
C GLY A 163 -1.69 17.14 8.34
N TYR A 164 -0.94 16.20 8.86
CA TYR A 164 0.53 16.21 8.90
C TYR A 164 1.17 16.42 7.52
N PHE A 165 0.53 15.92 6.45
CA PHE A 165 1.06 15.98 5.08
C PHE A 165 0.52 17.15 4.26
N ALA A 166 -0.35 18.01 4.81
CA ALA A 166 -1.09 19.04 4.08
C ALA A 166 -0.23 20.15 3.42
N GLN A 167 1.05 20.24 3.77
CA GLN A 167 1.98 21.21 3.20
C GLN A 167 2.60 20.76 1.85
N TRP A 168 2.28 19.56 1.38
CA TRP A 168 2.75 19.01 0.11
C TRP A 168 1.57 18.72 -0.82
N ASP A 169 1.81 18.79 -2.15
CA ASP A 169 0.79 18.48 -3.15
C ASP A 169 0.45 16.99 -3.20
N ASP A 170 1.42 16.14 -2.89
CA ASP A 170 1.26 14.71 -2.77
C ASP A 170 2.25 14.09 -1.76
N ALA A 171 1.95 12.88 -1.33
CA ALA A 171 2.83 12.10 -0.47
C ALA A 171 2.67 10.60 -0.74
N THR A 172 3.74 9.84 -0.54
CA THR A 172 3.69 8.38 -0.52
C THR A 172 4.03 7.88 0.88
N ILE A 173 3.16 7.07 1.44
CA ILE A 173 3.33 6.39 2.73
C ILE A 173 3.66 4.92 2.45
N VAL A 174 4.67 4.38 3.12
CA VAL A 174 5.06 2.96 3.04
C VAL A 174 5.07 2.38 4.45
N ALA A 175 4.31 1.29 4.65
CA ALA A 175 4.28 0.51 5.87
C ALA A 175 4.85 -0.90 5.62
N ALA A 176 5.64 -1.42 6.55
CA ALA A 176 6.14 -2.78 6.55
C ALA A 176 5.89 -3.43 7.90
N GLU A 177 5.01 -4.43 7.93
CA GLU A 177 4.64 -5.20 9.12
C GLU A 177 5.42 -6.51 9.15
N PHE A 178 6.25 -6.67 10.16
CA PHE A 178 7.05 -7.87 10.38
C PHE A 178 6.36 -8.82 11.35
N GLY A 179 6.66 -10.12 11.24
CA GLY A 179 6.16 -11.07 12.21
C GLY A 179 6.89 -12.41 12.25
N PHE A 180 6.80 -13.05 13.41
CA PHE A 180 6.99 -14.48 13.56
C PHE A 180 5.79 -15.08 14.31
N ARG A 181 5.57 -16.40 14.15
CA ARG A 181 4.57 -17.18 14.90
C ARG A 181 4.95 -18.65 14.91
N ARG A 182 4.67 -19.33 16.01
CA ARG A 182 4.93 -20.75 16.27
C ARG A 182 3.75 -21.38 16.98
#